data_af6c5e54a35bb0305411bcc0cb0c0072
#
_entry.id   af6c5e54a35bb0305411bcc0cb0c0072
#
_cell.length_a   1.000
_cell.length_b   1.000
_cell.length_c   1.000
_cell.angle_alpha   90.00
_cell.angle_beta   90.00
_cell.angle_gamma   90.00
#
_symmetry.space_group_name_H-M   'P 1'
#
loop_
_entity.id
_entity.type
_entity.pdbx_description
1 polymer ?
#
loop_
_entity_poly.entity_id
_entity_poly.type
_entity_poly.pdbx_seq_one_letter_code
_entity_poly.pdbx_strand_id
1 'polypeptide(L)'
;MARHPAARIYHYAPYEITALRRLTTRYGVGEALRDQWLREGRFIDLYAVVRGAIVTSEPSYSIKALEVFYGIERKGEVKTAGSSVVAYEKWRENEDETILDNIADYNLIDCVSTEQLRNWLVTLRHEASMAPAMVPITTSETNDKEQAKLMQIAQLEDLLAQSGLDEERKDVLLSLARFHDRELKPAWWAIFDSFDRDENELIDDFDALASLVAVNDPWPIKRSMARTYEYPPQQTKLRPGKKASVQGEDG
;
A
#
# COMPACT_ATOMS: atom_id res chain seq x y z
N MET A 1 -12.36 3.98 13.27
CA MET A 1 -11.09 3.90 14.02
C MET A 1 -11.14 4.63 15.37
N ALA A 2 -11.65 5.84 15.49
CA ALA A 2 -11.78 6.49 16.80
C ALA A 2 -12.56 5.66 17.84
N ARG A 3 -13.59 4.92 17.40
CA ARG A 3 -14.38 4.02 18.26
C ARG A 3 -13.70 2.68 18.58
N HIS A 4 -12.70 2.28 17.78
CA HIS A 4 -12.02 1.00 17.88
C HIS A 4 -10.50 1.20 17.65
N PRO A 5 -9.77 1.71 18.65
CA PRO A 5 -8.36 2.09 18.49
C PRO A 5 -7.44 0.91 18.18
N ALA A 6 -7.82 -0.31 18.53
CA ALA A 6 -7.07 -1.54 18.25
C ALA A 6 -7.50 -2.26 16.95
N ALA A 7 -8.44 -1.70 16.18
CA ALA A 7 -8.92 -2.35 14.97
C ALA A 7 -7.83 -2.47 13.91
N ARG A 8 -7.81 -3.61 13.20
CA ARG A 8 -6.99 -3.86 12.03
C ARG A 8 -7.82 -3.64 10.75
N ILE A 9 -7.14 -3.32 9.66
CA ILE A 9 -7.72 -3.15 8.34
C ILE A 9 -7.24 -4.32 7.49
N TYR A 10 -8.15 -5.21 7.14
CA TYR A 10 -7.83 -6.34 6.28
C TYR A 10 -8.04 -5.95 4.83
N HIS A 11 -7.12 -6.34 3.97
CA HIS A 11 -7.20 -6.13 2.53
C HIS A 11 -6.63 -7.32 1.78
N TYR A 12 -6.79 -7.36 0.46
CA TYR A 12 -6.28 -8.41 -0.38
C TYR A 12 -5.39 -7.84 -1.48
N ALA A 13 -4.08 -8.10 -1.39
CA ALA A 13 -3.04 -7.49 -2.22
C ALA A 13 -2.94 -5.95 -2.04
N PRO A 14 -2.01 -5.24 -2.70
CA PRO A 14 -1.67 -3.86 -2.37
C PRO A 14 -2.65 -2.79 -2.92
N TYR A 15 -3.75 -3.17 -3.58
CA TYR A 15 -4.62 -2.23 -4.27
C TYR A 15 -5.19 -1.14 -3.35
N GLU A 16 -5.75 -1.52 -2.20
CA GLU A 16 -6.40 -0.61 -1.25
C GLU A 16 -5.40 0.38 -0.66
N ILE A 17 -4.22 -0.07 -0.29
CA ILE A 17 -3.16 0.80 0.23
C ILE A 17 -2.71 1.77 -0.86
N THR A 18 -2.50 1.30 -2.07
CA THR A 18 -2.10 2.12 -3.22
C THR A 18 -3.17 3.16 -3.56
N ALA A 19 -4.45 2.78 -3.56
CA ALA A 19 -5.57 3.69 -3.78
C ALA A 19 -5.65 4.76 -2.69
N LEU A 20 -5.54 4.37 -1.41
CA LEU A 20 -5.52 5.30 -0.29
C LEU A 20 -4.36 6.28 -0.38
N ARG A 21 -3.16 5.82 -0.71
CA ARG A 21 -1.99 6.69 -0.93
C ARG A 21 -2.29 7.73 -2.00
N ARG A 22 -2.75 7.28 -3.16
CA ARG A 22 -3.06 8.16 -4.30
C ARG A 22 -4.13 9.19 -3.96
N LEU A 23 -5.22 8.77 -3.32
CA LEU A 23 -6.35 9.65 -3.00
C LEU A 23 -5.98 10.66 -1.91
N THR A 24 -5.37 10.23 -0.82
CA THR A 24 -4.99 11.13 0.28
C THR A 24 -3.97 12.16 -0.19
N THR A 25 -3.00 11.78 -1.03
CA THR A 25 -2.03 12.72 -1.60
C THR A 25 -2.69 13.69 -2.57
N ARG A 26 -3.58 13.19 -3.46
CA ARG A 26 -4.26 14.03 -4.45
C ARG A 26 -5.15 15.11 -3.82
N TYR A 27 -5.87 14.74 -2.76
CA TYR A 27 -6.84 15.64 -2.14
C TYR A 27 -6.32 16.32 -0.86
N GLY A 28 -5.13 15.96 -0.38
CA GLY A 28 -4.55 16.52 0.86
C GLY A 28 -5.34 16.18 2.13
N VAL A 29 -6.17 15.13 2.10
CA VAL A 29 -7.06 14.76 3.20
C VAL A 29 -6.68 13.40 3.76
N GLY A 30 -6.51 13.32 5.10
CA GLY A 30 -6.28 12.04 5.80
C GLY A 30 -4.87 11.46 5.68
N GLU A 31 -3.89 12.20 5.14
CA GLU A 31 -2.51 11.72 4.99
C GLU A 31 -1.88 11.33 6.32
N ALA A 32 -1.97 12.20 7.33
CA ALA A 32 -1.39 11.93 8.64
C ALA A 32 -2.00 10.67 9.29
N LEU A 33 -3.31 10.49 9.14
CA LEU A 33 -4.02 9.31 9.67
C LEU A 33 -3.60 8.04 8.94
N ARG A 34 -3.49 8.07 7.61
CA ARG A 34 -2.99 6.94 6.81
C ARG A 34 -1.56 6.58 7.21
N ASP A 35 -0.66 7.57 7.30
CA ASP A 35 0.73 7.36 7.68
C ASP A 35 0.85 6.78 9.10
N GLN A 36 0.00 7.24 10.02
CA GLN A 36 -0.10 6.65 11.35
C GLN A 36 -0.48 5.17 11.29
N TRP A 37 -1.53 4.81 10.53
CA TRP A 37 -2.00 3.43 10.41
C TRP A 37 -0.97 2.50 9.76
N LEU A 38 -0.20 3.01 8.79
CA LEU A 38 0.90 2.27 8.17
C LEU A 38 2.02 2.03 9.18
N ARG A 39 2.46 3.05 9.92
CA ARG A 39 3.49 2.92 10.97
C ARG A 39 3.06 1.97 12.09
N GLU A 40 1.79 2.00 12.46
CA GLU A 40 1.22 1.11 13.48
C GLU A 40 0.97 -0.33 12.96
N GLY A 41 1.31 -0.63 11.70
CA GLY A 41 1.07 -1.94 11.09
C GLY A 41 -0.40 -2.36 11.15
N ARG A 42 -1.33 -1.43 10.96
CA ARG A 42 -2.76 -1.73 11.03
C ARG A 42 -3.31 -2.45 9.82
N PHE A 43 -2.65 -2.33 8.69
CA PHE A 43 -3.03 -3.02 7.46
C PHE A 43 -2.52 -4.46 7.49
N ILE A 44 -3.40 -5.40 7.20
CA ILE A 44 -3.09 -6.83 7.14
C ILE A 44 -3.43 -7.31 5.74
N ASP A 45 -2.41 -7.66 4.97
CA ASP A 45 -2.58 -8.23 3.64
C ASP A 45 -2.87 -9.72 3.72
N LEU A 46 -4.11 -10.10 3.44
CA LEU A 46 -4.53 -11.50 3.46
C LEU A 46 -3.94 -12.28 2.28
N TYR A 47 -3.57 -11.63 1.17
CA TYR A 47 -2.88 -12.29 0.06
C TYR A 47 -1.51 -12.81 0.49
N ALA A 48 -0.73 -11.99 1.18
CA ALA A 48 0.57 -12.39 1.73
C ALA A 48 0.41 -13.54 2.75
N VAL A 49 -0.63 -13.49 3.60
CA VAL A 49 -0.93 -14.57 4.55
C VAL A 49 -1.25 -15.88 3.81
N VAL A 50 -2.12 -15.83 2.80
CA VAL A 50 -2.49 -17.03 2.03
C VAL A 50 -1.27 -17.63 1.33
N ARG A 51 -0.49 -16.82 0.63
CA ARG A 51 0.71 -17.29 -0.08
C ARG A 51 1.76 -17.92 0.86
N GLY A 52 1.91 -17.36 2.05
CA GLY A 52 2.88 -17.87 3.02
C GLY A 52 2.43 -19.09 3.83
N ALA A 53 1.12 -19.32 3.94
CA ALA A 53 0.57 -20.31 4.85
C ALA A 53 -0.22 -21.46 4.20
N ILE A 54 -0.64 -21.31 2.94
CA ILE A 54 -1.59 -22.23 2.30
C ILE A 54 -1.05 -22.72 0.96
N VAL A 55 -1.18 -24.04 0.72
CA VAL A 55 -1.06 -24.65 -0.59
C VAL A 55 -2.47 -25.06 -1.02
N THR A 56 -2.91 -24.61 -2.21
CA THR A 56 -4.25 -24.87 -2.74
C THR A 56 -4.19 -25.59 -4.06
N SER A 57 -5.24 -26.35 -4.38
CA SER A 57 -5.46 -26.97 -5.68
C SER A 57 -5.99 -26.00 -6.74
N GLU A 58 -6.39 -24.79 -6.33
CA GLU A 58 -6.85 -23.77 -7.26
C GLU A 58 -5.70 -23.24 -8.13
N PRO A 59 -5.97 -22.86 -9.39
CA PRO A 59 -4.93 -22.45 -10.34
C PRO A 59 -4.27 -21.12 -9.99
N SER A 60 -4.86 -20.36 -9.08
CA SER A 60 -4.32 -19.06 -8.64
C SER A 60 -4.72 -18.74 -7.19
N TYR A 61 -3.97 -17.82 -6.60
CA TYR A 61 -4.29 -17.27 -5.29
C TYR A 61 -5.15 -15.99 -5.38
N SER A 62 -5.91 -15.79 -6.45
CA SER A 62 -6.87 -14.68 -6.49
C SER A 62 -7.97 -14.90 -5.46
N ILE A 63 -8.50 -13.82 -4.86
CA ILE A 63 -9.56 -13.95 -3.85
C ILE A 63 -10.77 -14.74 -4.41
N LYS A 64 -11.08 -14.55 -5.70
CA LYS A 64 -12.17 -15.26 -6.38
C LYS A 64 -11.94 -16.77 -6.51
N ALA A 65 -10.70 -17.20 -6.73
CA ALA A 65 -10.36 -18.62 -6.77
C ALA A 65 -10.50 -19.25 -5.37
N LEU A 66 -10.19 -18.50 -4.32
CA LEU A 66 -10.29 -18.98 -2.95
C LEU A 66 -11.71 -18.99 -2.40
N GLU A 67 -12.67 -18.30 -3.03
CA GLU A 67 -14.07 -18.23 -2.59
C GLU A 67 -14.75 -19.60 -2.48
N VAL A 68 -14.29 -20.59 -3.22
CA VAL A 68 -14.77 -21.97 -3.13
C VAL A 68 -14.58 -22.57 -1.73
N PHE A 69 -13.52 -22.17 -1.00
CA PHE A 69 -13.20 -22.72 0.30
C PHE A 69 -14.04 -22.15 1.45
N TYR A 70 -14.65 -20.99 1.25
CA TYR A 70 -15.51 -20.34 2.26
C TYR A 70 -16.90 -19.97 1.72
N GLY A 71 -17.29 -20.53 0.57
CA GLY A 71 -18.68 -20.60 0.12
C GLY A 71 -19.28 -19.28 -0.36
N ILE A 72 -18.48 -18.40 -0.97
CA ILE A 72 -19.00 -17.18 -1.62
C ILE A 72 -19.44 -17.51 -3.04
N GLU A 73 -20.70 -17.21 -3.35
CA GLU A 73 -21.25 -17.26 -4.70
C GLU A 73 -21.53 -15.86 -5.20
N ARG A 74 -20.84 -15.45 -6.27
CA ARG A 74 -21.03 -14.13 -6.89
C ARG A 74 -22.26 -14.13 -7.80
N LYS A 75 -23.24 -13.31 -7.47
CA LYS A 75 -24.44 -13.05 -8.28
C LYS A 75 -24.34 -11.63 -8.82
N GLY A 76 -24.75 -11.40 -10.07
CA GLY A 76 -24.79 -10.06 -10.67
C GLY A 76 -24.13 -9.98 -12.04
N GLU A 77 -24.33 -8.85 -12.71
CA GLU A 77 -23.82 -8.59 -14.07
C GLU A 77 -22.35 -8.13 -14.08
N VAL A 78 -21.93 -7.39 -13.04
CA VAL A 78 -20.55 -6.93 -12.88
C VAL A 78 -19.71 -8.06 -12.27
N LYS A 79 -18.88 -8.70 -13.08
CA LYS A 79 -18.09 -9.88 -12.68
C LYS A 79 -16.59 -9.63 -12.56
N THR A 80 -16.10 -8.52 -13.08
CA THR A 80 -14.66 -8.18 -13.10
C THR A 80 -14.43 -6.71 -12.81
N ALA A 81 -13.24 -6.37 -12.30
CA ALA A 81 -12.84 -4.97 -12.10
C ALA A 81 -12.88 -4.16 -13.40
N GLY A 82 -12.53 -4.76 -14.55
CA GLY A 82 -12.65 -4.10 -15.85
C GLY A 82 -14.09 -3.77 -16.23
N SER A 83 -15.05 -4.66 -15.88
CA SER A 83 -16.47 -4.39 -16.14
C SER A 83 -17.03 -3.27 -15.24
N SER A 84 -16.48 -3.08 -14.02
CA SER A 84 -16.86 -1.94 -13.17
C SER A 84 -16.44 -0.60 -13.76
N VAL A 85 -15.25 -0.52 -14.36
CA VAL A 85 -14.78 0.72 -15.02
C VAL A 85 -15.67 1.06 -16.22
N VAL A 86 -15.97 0.07 -17.06
CA VAL A 86 -16.86 0.25 -18.21
C VAL A 86 -18.27 0.64 -17.75
N ALA A 87 -18.79 0.03 -16.68
CA ALA A 87 -20.08 0.36 -16.10
C ALA A 87 -20.09 1.81 -15.59
N TYR A 88 -19.03 2.26 -14.91
CA TYR A 88 -18.91 3.63 -14.42
C TYR A 88 -18.88 4.65 -15.56
N GLU A 89 -18.15 4.39 -16.65
CA GLU A 89 -18.17 5.27 -17.83
C GLU A 89 -19.58 5.35 -18.47
N LYS A 90 -20.32 4.25 -18.55
CA LYS A 90 -21.71 4.24 -19.00
C LYS A 90 -22.62 5.10 -18.09
N TRP A 91 -22.44 4.98 -16.76
CA TRP A 91 -23.18 5.83 -15.84
C TRP A 91 -22.87 7.32 -16.06
N ARG A 92 -21.63 7.69 -16.33
CA ARG A 92 -21.25 9.08 -16.64
C ARG A 92 -21.94 9.63 -17.90
N GLU A 93 -22.34 8.77 -18.81
CA GLU A 93 -23.03 9.16 -20.06
C GLU A 93 -24.55 9.28 -19.87
N ASN A 94 -25.16 8.41 -19.08
CA ASN A 94 -26.63 8.29 -19.00
C ASN A 94 -27.22 8.56 -17.61
N GLU A 95 -26.38 8.71 -16.57
CA GLU A 95 -26.75 8.96 -15.18
C GLU A 95 -27.75 7.94 -14.60
N ASP A 96 -27.72 6.69 -15.09
CA ASP A 96 -28.57 5.61 -14.59
C ASP A 96 -28.03 5.07 -13.26
N GLU A 97 -28.68 5.44 -12.15
CA GLU A 97 -28.28 5.07 -10.79
C GLU A 97 -28.24 3.55 -10.56
N THR A 98 -28.98 2.74 -11.31
CA THR A 98 -28.94 1.28 -11.21
C THR A 98 -27.55 0.72 -11.53
N ILE A 99 -26.79 1.40 -12.36
CA ILE A 99 -25.40 1.03 -12.67
C ILE A 99 -24.49 1.24 -11.47
N LEU A 100 -24.66 2.35 -10.73
CA LEU A 100 -23.90 2.59 -9.50
C LEU A 100 -24.25 1.58 -8.40
N ASP A 101 -25.54 1.25 -8.26
CA ASP A 101 -25.97 0.22 -7.33
C ASP A 101 -25.30 -1.14 -7.64
N ASN A 102 -25.24 -1.54 -8.89
CA ASN A 102 -24.54 -2.76 -9.32
C ASN A 102 -23.02 -2.73 -9.02
N ILE A 103 -22.38 -1.57 -9.17
CA ILE A 103 -20.97 -1.38 -8.80
C ILE A 103 -20.79 -1.46 -7.27
N ALA A 104 -21.71 -0.85 -6.51
CA ALA A 104 -21.70 -0.89 -5.06
C ALA A 104 -21.89 -2.32 -4.53
N ASP A 105 -22.82 -3.08 -5.11
CA ASP A 105 -23.04 -4.50 -4.78
C ASP A 105 -21.81 -5.35 -5.07
N TYR A 106 -21.14 -5.11 -6.19
CA TYR A 106 -19.88 -5.78 -6.51
C TYR A 106 -18.81 -5.50 -5.46
N ASN A 107 -18.61 -4.23 -5.08
CA ASN A 107 -17.66 -3.85 -4.04
C ASN A 107 -18.03 -4.42 -2.66
N LEU A 108 -19.33 -4.48 -2.34
CA LEU A 108 -19.80 -5.10 -1.10
C LEU A 108 -19.43 -6.58 -1.04
N ILE A 109 -19.59 -7.32 -2.14
CA ILE A 109 -19.21 -8.73 -2.23
C ILE A 109 -17.69 -8.89 -2.03
N ASP A 110 -16.86 -8.00 -2.58
CA ASP A 110 -15.40 -8.03 -2.37
C ASP A 110 -15.05 -7.80 -0.88
N CYS A 111 -15.74 -6.90 -0.18
CA CYS A 111 -15.56 -6.69 1.26
C CYS A 111 -16.00 -7.93 2.07
N VAL A 112 -17.15 -8.51 1.75
CA VAL A 112 -17.68 -9.73 2.40
C VAL A 112 -16.73 -10.90 2.15
N SER A 113 -16.22 -11.05 0.93
CA SER A 113 -15.24 -12.09 0.59
C SER A 113 -13.96 -11.95 1.40
N THR A 114 -13.44 -10.73 1.57
CA THR A 114 -12.26 -10.45 2.40
C THR A 114 -12.51 -10.82 3.86
N GLU A 115 -13.68 -10.49 4.41
CA GLU A 115 -14.07 -10.87 5.77
C GLU A 115 -14.19 -12.39 5.93
N GLN A 116 -14.84 -13.07 5.01
CA GLN A 116 -15.01 -14.53 5.05
C GLN A 116 -13.68 -15.26 4.88
N LEU A 117 -12.81 -14.79 3.99
CA LEU A 117 -11.45 -15.29 3.87
C LEU A 117 -10.70 -15.19 5.20
N ARG A 118 -10.71 -14.03 5.83
CA ARG A 118 -10.08 -13.83 7.16
C ARG A 118 -10.64 -14.80 8.19
N ASN A 119 -11.96 -14.99 8.23
CA ASN A 119 -12.60 -15.88 9.18
C ASN A 119 -12.22 -17.35 8.89
N TRP A 120 -12.21 -17.75 7.65
CA TRP A 120 -11.76 -19.09 7.22
C TRP A 120 -10.30 -19.34 7.59
N LEU A 121 -9.39 -18.41 7.32
CA LEU A 121 -7.98 -18.50 7.71
C LEU A 121 -7.81 -18.70 9.22
N VAL A 122 -8.63 -18.03 10.02
CA VAL A 122 -8.62 -18.22 11.48
C VAL A 122 -9.04 -19.64 11.88
N THR A 123 -9.99 -20.27 11.18
CA THR A 123 -10.40 -21.64 11.47
C THR A 123 -9.34 -22.68 11.13
N LEU A 124 -8.49 -22.39 10.14
CA LEU A 124 -7.37 -23.27 9.77
C LEU A 124 -6.21 -23.23 10.77
N ARG A 125 -6.22 -22.30 11.68
CA ARG A 125 -5.20 -22.15 12.70
C ARG A 125 -5.32 -23.29 13.71
N HIS A 126 -4.29 -24.12 13.82
CA HIS A 126 -4.25 -25.18 14.82
C HIS A 126 -4.28 -24.60 16.24
N GLU A 127 -5.24 -25.05 17.06
CA GLU A 127 -5.42 -24.62 18.45
C GLU A 127 -4.17 -24.85 19.34
N ALA A 128 -3.31 -25.79 18.95
CA ALA A 128 -2.20 -26.26 19.78
C ALA A 128 -0.91 -25.43 19.67
N SER A 129 -0.76 -24.50 18.78
CA SER A 129 0.59 -24.00 18.45
C SER A 129 0.85 -22.52 18.63
N MET A 130 -0.14 -21.64 18.71
CA MET A 130 0.18 -20.21 18.75
C MET A 130 -0.85 -19.39 19.52
N ALA A 131 -0.46 -18.91 20.70
CA ALA A 131 -0.94 -17.60 21.12
C ALA A 131 -0.70 -16.62 19.94
N PRO A 132 -1.66 -15.73 19.60
CA PRO A 132 -1.42 -14.75 18.56
C PRO A 132 -0.13 -14.03 18.95
N ALA A 133 0.90 -14.14 18.12
CA ALA A 133 1.93 -13.14 18.14
C ALA A 133 1.17 -11.86 17.75
N MET A 134 0.71 -11.15 18.75
CA MET A 134 0.36 -9.74 18.56
C MET A 134 1.68 -9.13 18.10
N VAL A 135 1.79 -8.90 16.80
CA VAL A 135 2.83 -7.99 16.32
C VAL A 135 2.56 -6.70 17.09
N PRO A 136 3.46 -6.29 17.98
CA PRO A 136 3.26 -5.07 18.73
C PRO A 136 3.01 -3.97 17.71
N ILE A 137 2.02 -3.12 17.96
CA ILE A 137 1.90 -1.87 17.20
C ILE A 137 3.17 -1.12 17.53
N THR A 138 4.14 -1.19 16.64
CA THR A 138 5.43 -0.53 16.84
C THR A 138 5.12 0.96 16.70
N THR A 139 5.09 1.67 17.83
CA THR A 139 5.21 3.13 17.81
C THR A 139 6.62 3.40 17.29
N SER A 140 6.75 3.73 16.02
CA SER A 140 8.05 4.13 15.48
C SER A 140 8.48 5.39 16.25
N GLU A 141 9.62 5.31 16.91
CA GLU A 141 10.25 6.50 17.50
C GLU A 141 10.45 7.50 16.36
N THR A 142 9.89 8.68 16.55
CA THR A 142 10.02 9.76 15.58
C THR A 142 11.51 10.15 15.55
N ASN A 143 12.13 10.02 14.40
CA ASN A 143 13.52 10.42 14.16
C ASN A 143 13.67 11.94 14.47
N ASP A 144 14.81 12.37 15.01
CA ASP A 144 15.11 13.77 15.36
C ASP A 144 14.80 14.76 14.23
N LYS A 145 15.02 14.37 12.98
CA LYS A 145 14.69 15.18 11.79
C LYS A 145 13.18 15.35 11.60
N GLU A 146 12.41 14.32 11.90
CA GLU A 146 10.95 14.37 11.81
C GLU A 146 10.37 15.20 12.94
N GLN A 147 10.94 15.11 14.14
CA GLN A 147 10.59 15.98 15.27
C GLN A 147 10.88 17.45 14.97
N ALA A 148 12.05 17.76 14.40
CA ALA A 148 12.40 19.12 14.00
C ALA A 148 11.43 19.69 12.95
N LYS A 149 11.01 18.88 11.97
CA LYS A 149 9.99 19.27 10.99
C LYS A 149 8.63 19.53 11.63
N LEU A 150 8.19 18.65 12.54
CA LEU A 150 6.94 18.85 13.27
C LEU A 150 6.94 20.14 14.08
N MET A 151 8.07 20.47 14.72
CA MET A 151 8.23 21.75 15.43
C MET A 151 8.15 22.95 14.49
N GLN A 152 8.76 22.89 13.30
CA GLN A 152 8.66 23.96 12.30
C GLN A 152 7.23 24.18 11.81
N ILE A 153 6.49 23.11 11.57
CA ILE A 153 5.08 23.19 11.17
C ILE A 153 4.23 23.78 12.30
N ALA A 154 4.42 23.33 13.55
CA ALA A 154 3.72 23.89 14.71
C ALA A 154 4.00 25.39 14.88
N GLN A 155 5.25 25.84 14.72
CA GLN A 155 5.60 27.26 14.74
C GLN A 155 4.90 28.05 13.63
N LEU A 156 4.79 27.48 12.43
CA LEU A 156 4.06 28.10 11.34
C LEU A 156 2.56 28.19 11.63
N GLU A 157 1.97 27.15 12.20
CA GLU A 157 0.56 27.13 12.64
C GLU A 157 0.30 28.23 13.66
N ASP A 158 1.19 28.42 14.65
CA ASP A 158 1.09 29.48 15.66
C ASP A 158 1.20 30.87 15.03
N LEU A 159 2.12 31.06 14.09
CA LEU A 159 2.28 32.34 13.38
C LEU A 159 1.03 32.66 12.52
N LEU A 160 0.48 31.67 11.84
CA LEU A 160 -0.72 31.83 11.04
C LEU A 160 -1.96 32.07 11.92
N ALA A 161 -2.05 31.47 13.10
CA ALA A 161 -3.15 31.73 14.03
C ALA A 161 -3.16 33.20 14.50
N GLN A 162 -1.99 33.81 14.63
CA GLN A 162 -1.84 35.23 15.03
C GLN A 162 -1.93 36.19 13.83
N SER A 163 -1.88 35.70 12.61
CA SER A 163 -2.04 36.50 11.39
C SER A 163 -3.48 36.92 11.19
N GLY A 164 -3.76 38.05 10.65
CA GLY A 164 -5.13 38.50 10.27
C GLY A 164 -5.67 37.82 9.00
N LEU A 165 -5.09 36.68 8.59
CA LEU A 165 -5.52 35.95 7.39
C LEU A 165 -6.80 35.15 7.67
N ASP A 166 -7.63 34.99 6.63
CA ASP A 166 -8.76 34.07 6.66
C ASP A 166 -8.30 32.59 6.65
N GLU A 167 -9.18 31.69 7.05
CA GLU A 167 -8.85 30.26 7.20
C GLU A 167 -8.45 29.63 5.85
N GLU A 168 -9.04 30.03 4.74
CA GLU A 168 -8.71 29.51 3.41
C GLU A 168 -7.25 29.81 3.04
N ARG A 169 -6.78 31.03 3.29
CA ARG A 169 -5.38 31.43 3.05
C ARG A 169 -4.41 30.74 3.99
N LYS A 170 -4.79 30.54 5.26
CA LYS A 170 -4.01 29.77 6.23
C LYS A 170 -3.83 28.34 5.76
N ASP A 171 -4.89 27.66 5.34
CA ASP A 171 -4.87 26.29 4.82
C ASP A 171 -3.99 26.16 3.56
N VAL A 172 -4.05 27.14 2.66
CA VAL A 172 -3.17 27.16 1.48
C VAL A 172 -1.70 27.27 1.89
N LEU A 173 -1.36 28.16 2.82
CA LEU A 173 0.02 28.34 3.28
C LEU A 173 0.56 27.09 4.00
N LEU A 174 -0.23 26.46 4.84
CA LEU A 174 0.12 25.19 5.48
C LEU A 174 0.29 24.06 4.46
N SER A 175 -0.57 24.04 3.45
CA SER A 175 -0.47 23.07 2.36
C SER A 175 0.78 23.28 1.52
N LEU A 176 1.18 24.51 1.26
CA LEU A 176 2.43 24.84 0.56
C LEU A 176 3.67 24.48 1.38
N ALA A 177 3.66 24.74 2.69
CA ALA A 177 4.76 24.36 3.57
C ALA A 177 5.02 22.85 3.59
N ARG A 178 3.98 22.04 3.41
CA ARG A 178 4.06 20.56 3.36
C ARG A 178 4.18 20.01 1.94
N PHE A 179 4.22 20.87 0.92
CA PHE A 179 4.15 20.44 -0.50
C PHE A 179 5.25 19.45 -0.87
N HIS A 180 6.52 19.78 -0.59
CA HIS A 180 7.63 18.90 -0.95
C HIS A 180 7.59 17.55 -0.23
N ASP A 181 7.20 17.54 1.03
CA ASP A 181 7.06 16.28 1.78
C ASP A 181 5.94 15.41 1.22
N ARG A 182 4.83 16.00 0.78
CA ARG A 182 3.74 15.27 0.11
C ARG A 182 4.14 14.72 -1.23
N GLU A 183 4.80 15.50 -2.06
CA GLU A 183 5.22 15.09 -3.41
C GLU A 183 6.29 13.99 -3.39
N LEU A 184 7.18 14.00 -2.39
CA LEU A 184 8.22 12.97 -2.26
C LEU A 184 7.71 11.67 -1.63
N LYS A 185 6.69 11.72 -0.77
CA LYS A 185 6.15 10.53 -0.08
C LYS A 185 5.74 9.39 -1.02
N PRO A 186 5.00 9.62 -2.12
CA PRO A 186 4.60 8.52 -3.01
C PRO A 186 5.79 7.77 -3.63
N ALA A 187 6.85 8.49 -3.99
CA ALA A 187 8.06 7.89 -4.56
C ALA A 187 8.80 7.03 -3.51
N TRP A 188 8.95 7.53 -2.29
CA TRP A 188 9.56 6.77 -1.19
C TRP A 188 8.74 5.54 -0.81
N TRP A 189 7.43 5.68 -0.73
CA TRP A 189 6.56 4.56 -0.41
C TRP A 189 6.57 3.47 -1.48
N ALA A 190 6.67 3.83 -2.77
CA ALA A 190 6.82 2.85 -3.85
C ALA A 190 8.11 2.04 -3.70
N ILE A 191 9.22 2.67 -3.28
CA ILE A 191 10.48 2.00 -2.98
C ILE A 191 10.33 1.05 -1.78
N PHE A 192 9.77 1.52 -0.67
CA PHE A 192 9.55 0.67 0.51
C PHE A 192 8.61 -0.50 0.24
N ASP A 193 7.53 -0.27 -0.52
CA ASP A 193 6.60 -1.31 -0.94
C ASP A 193 7.30 -2.39 -1.78
N SER A 194 8.23 -1.99 -2.66
CA SER A 194 9.02 -2.95 -3.43
C SER A 194 9.96 -3.79 -2.57
N PHE A 195 10.42 -3.28 -1.42
CA PHE A 195 11.27 -4.02 -0.49
C PHE A 195 10.52 -5.09 0.29
N ASP A 196 9.21 -4.93 0.46
CA ASP A 196 8.35 -5.89 1.16
C ASP A 196 7.80 -6.99 0.23
N ARG A 197 7.97 -6.85 -1.10
CA ARG A 197 7.51 -7.84 -2.10
C ARG A 197 8.47 -9.01 -2.21
N ASP A 198 7.92 -10.16 -2.58
CA ASP A 198 8.76 -11.32 -2.89
C ASP A 198 9.45 -11.16 -4.25
N GLU A 199 10.50 -11.94 -4.42
CA GLU A 199 11.35 -11.90 -5.62
C GLU A 199 10.58 -12.22 -6.92
N ASN A 200 9.59 -13.12 -6.87
CA ASN A 200 8.79 -13.49 -8.04
C ASN A 200 7.84 -12.35 -8.46
N GLU A 201 7.33 -11.59 -7.47
CA GLU A 201 6.51 -10.40 -7.75
C GLU A 201 7.34 -9.27 -8.36
N LEU A 202 8.60 -9.14 -7.94
CA LEU A 202 9.52 -8.13 -8.46
C LEU A 202 10.03 -8.45 -9.87
N ILE A 203 10.14 -9.73 -10.26
CA ILE A 203 10.51 -10.14 -11.63
C ILE A 203 9.49 -9.63 -12.65
N ASP A 204 8.22 -9.61 -12.29
CA ASP A 204 7.13 -9.13 -13.16
C ASP A 204 6.87 -7.62 -13.05
N ASP A 205 7.59 -6.92 -12.16
CA ASP A 205 7.47 -5.47 -11.98
C ASP A 205 8.41 -4.70 -12.90
N PHE A 206 7.84 -3.96 -13.85
CA PHE A 206 8.62 -3.14 -14.80
C PHE A 206 9.46 -2.03 -14.14
N ASP A 207 9.15 -1.62 -12.91
CA ASP A 207 9.87 -0.58 -12.19
C ASP A 207 10.97 -1.17 -11.28
N ALA A 208 11.15 -2.49 -11.27
CA ALA A 208 12.13 -3.22 -10.48
C ALA A 208 13.12 -4.03 -11.34
N LEU A 209 14.18 -4.50 -10.69
CA LEU A 209 15.06 -5.61 -11.12
C LEU A 209 15.19 -6.56 -9.94
N ALA A 210 14.79 -7.80 -10.12
CA ALA A 210 14.85 -8.84 -9.12
C ALA A 210 15.93 -9.90 -9.41
N SER A 211 16.19 -10.77 -8.45
CA SER A 211 17.17 -11.87 -8.55
C SER A 211 18.57 -11.39 -8.91
N LEU A 212 19.00 -10.30 -8.27
CA LEU A 212 20.33 -9.74 -8.47
C LEU A 212 21.39 -10.62 -7.78
N VAL A 213 22.33 -11.16 -8.55
CA VAL A 213 23.46 -11.94 -8.05
C VAL A 213 24.74 -11.14 -8.21
N ALA A 214 25.44 -10.88 -7.12
CA ALA A 214 26.73 -10.19 -7.18
C ALA A 214 27.78 -11.06 -7.87
N VAL A 215 28.45 -10.53 -8.88
CA VAL A 215 29.46 -11.24 -9.70
C VAL A 215 30.87 -11.06 -9.14
N ASN A 216 31.08 -9.99 -8.39
CA ASN A 216 32.40 -9.61 -7.88
C ASN A 216 32.29 -8.90 -6.53
N ASP A 217 33.44 -8.76 -5.86
CA ASP A 217 33.54 -7.92 -4.67
C ASP A 217 33.40 -6.42 -5.04
N PRO A 218 32.88 -5.61 -4.11
CA PRO A 218 32.82 -4.17 -4.33
C PRO A 218 34.22 -3.55 -4.51
N TRP A 219 34.33 -2.62 -5.47
CA TRP A 219 35.58 -1.87 -5.67
C TRP A 219 35.35 -0.36 -5.55
N PRO A 220 36.35 0.42 -5.10
CA PRO A 220 36.16 1.85 -4.92
C PRO A 220 36.15 2.59 -6.27
N ILE A 221 35.16 3.49 -6.44
CA ILE A 221 35.13 4.47 -7.52
C ILE A 221 34.99 5.87 -6.90
N LYS A 222 36.06 6.66 -6.94
CA LYS A 222 36.13 8.00 -6.33
C LYS A 222 35.78 7.95 -4.82
N ARG A 223 34.61 8.44 -4.43
CA ARG A 223 34.10 8.48 -3.04
C ARG A 223 33.00 7.43 -2.78
N SER A 224 32.75 6.54 -3.73
CA SER A 224 31.70 5.52 -3.66
C SER A 224 32.28 4.15 -3.93
N MET A 225 31.53 3.12 -3.60
CA MET A 225 31.81 1.74 -3.99
C MET A 225 30.99 1.37 -5.22
N ALA A 226 31.54 0.51 -6.08
CA ALA A 226 30.82 -0.08 -7.20
C ALA A 226 30.84 -1.60 -7.10
N ARG A 227 29.80 -2.24 -7.62
CA ARG A 227 29.64 -3.68 -7.70
C ARG A 227 28.89 -4.06 -8.95
N THR A 228 29.23 -5.20 -9.55
CA THR A 228 28.52 -5.73 -10.71
C THR A 228 27.54 -6.80 -10.27
N TYR A 229 26.35 -6.75 -10.84
CA TYR A 229 25.31 -7.75 -10.62
C TYR A 229 24.88 -8.36 -11.96
N GLU A 230 24.56 -9.64 -11.93
CA GLU A 230 23.83 -10.34 -12.98
C GLU A 230 22.41 -10.59 -12.53
N TYR A 231 21.48 -10.67 -13.47
CA TYR A 231 20.06 -10.94 -13.21
C TYR A 231 19.46 -11.74 -14.38
N PRO A 232 18.41 -12.55 -14.12
CA PRO A 232 17.73 -13.31 -15.16
C PRO A 232 17.02 -12.39 -16.16
N PRO A 233 16.78 -12.85 -17.41
CA PRO A 233 16.02 -12.08 -18.38
C PRO A 233 14.68 -11.65 -17.83
N GLN A 234 14.44 -10.35 -17.73
CA GLN A 234 13.21 -9.74 -17.24
C GLN A 234 12.95 -8.40 -17.95
N GLN A 235 11.68 -7.98 -17.99
CA GLN A 235 11.33 -6.69 -18.57
C GLN A 235 11.39 -5.60 -17.51
N THR A 236 12.11 -4.50 -17.83
CA THR A 236 12.22 -3.38 -16.91
C THR A 236 12.27 -2.03 -17.64
N LYS A 237 11.77 -0.98 -17.01
CA LYS A 237 11.90 0.41 -17.43
C LYS A 237 13.24 1.03 -17.00
N LEU A 238 14.02 0.35 -16.16
CA LEU A 238 15.33 0.82 -15.75
C LEU A 238 16.27 0.89 -16.96
N ARG A 239 16.99 1.98 -17.06
CA ARG A 239 17.92 2.25 -18.17
C ARG A 239 19.29 2.66 -17.63
N PRO A 240 20.35 2.40 -18.37
CA PRO A 240 21.71 2.84 -18.01
C PRO A 240 21.74 4.32 -17.62
N GLY A 241 22.45 4.65 -16.54
CA GLY A 241 22.57 6.01 -16.02
C GLY A 241 21.40 6.49 -15.14
N LYS A 242 20.38 5.68 -14.89
CA LYS A 242 19.32 5.99 -13.91
C LYS A 242 19.74 5.56 -12.51
N LYS A 243 19.24 6.28 -11.51
CA LYS A 243 19.40 5.91 -10.11
C LYS A 243 18.34 4.86 -9.75
N ALA A 244 18.77 3.84 -9.02
CA ALA A 244 17.91 2.83 -8.41
C ALA A 244 18.34 2.62 -6.96
N SER A 245 17.43 2.15 -6.11
CA SER A 245 17.73 1.70 -4.75
C SER A 245 17.98 0.20 -4.77
N VAL A 246 18.97 -0.27 -4.02
CA VAL A 246 19.29 -1.70 -3.90
C VAL A 246 18.91 -2.16 -2.51
N GLN A 247 18.12 -3.22 -2.43
CA GLN A 247 17.73 -3.82 -1.15
C GLN A 247 18.90 -4.63 -0.57
N GLY A 248 19.17 -4.47 0.73
CA GLY A 248 20.14 -5.29 1.47
C GLY A 248 21.59 -4.83 1.37
N GLU A 249 21.89 -3.74 0.71
CA GLU A 249 23.20 -3.08 0.79
C GLU A 249 23.06 -1.74 1.50
N ASP A 250 23.75 -1.61 2.63
CA ASP A 250 23.90 -0.33 3.33
C ASP A 250 24.66 0.64 2.42
N GLY A 251 23.94 1.61 1.86
CA GLY A 251 24.45 2.63 0.95
C GLY A 251 25.10 3.82 1.65
#